data_095c1fc986c63c31a587bc301bae823e
#
_entry.id   095c1fc986c63c31a587bc301bae823e
#
_cell.length_a   1.000
_cell.length_b   1.000
_cell.length_c   1.000
_cell.angle_alpha   90.00
_cell.angle_beta   90.00
_cell.angle_gamma   90.00
#
_symmetry.space_group_name_H-M   'P 1'
#
loop_
_entity.id
_entity.type
_entity.pdbx_description
1 polymer ?
#
loop_
_entity_poly.entity_id
_entity_poly.type
_entity_poly.pdbx_seq_one_letter_code
_entity_poly.pdbx_strand_id
1 'polypeptide(L)'
;MIGQVNFDLAERFNLNKKLMLISGTTDSNAGLIAAGLGKEDGLTVLGTTIVVKKIIDDFVKEKGITTHRVSGDWICGGASNAGCGILSKFFSDEEIKELSRQINPSKNTSLNLLPLNSKGERFPINNSNLEPILGPRPVSDSLYLHALFEGLAKIELKGWEKLSELTGSVPKKIITIGGGSKNPQWRKIREKIINIPIVSCNKTTSFGAALLAINSNK
;
A
#
# COMPACT_ATOMS: atom_id res chain seq x y z
N MET A 1 -24.11 -10.84 -2.63
CA MET A 1 -25.00 -11.45 -1.61
C MET A 1 -24.90 -12.95 -1.73
N ILE A 2 -24.74 -13.70 -0.61
CA ILE A 2 -24.72 -15.17 -0.61
C ILE A 2 -26.13 -15.71 -0.34
N GLY A 3 -26.81 -15.14 0.63
CA GLY A 3 -28.15 -15.57 1.02
C GLY A 3 -28.51 -15.13 2.42
N GLN A 4 -29.59 -15.69 2.95
CA GLN A 4 -30.04 -15.44 4.30
C GLN A 4 -29.44 -16.47 5.26
N VAL A 5 -29.28 -16.12 6.54
CA VAL A 5 -28.79 -17.06 7.56
C VAL A 5 -29.74 -18.25 7.67
N ASN A 6 -29.20 -19.44 7.90
CA ASN A 6 -30.01 -20.64 8.18
C ASN A 6 -30.84 -20.41 9.45
N PHE A 7 -32.13 -20.87 9.42
CA PHE A 7 -33.06 -20.65 10.49
C PHE A 7 -32.59 -21.25 11.83
N ASP A 8 -32.11 -22.50 11.82
CA ASP A 8 -31.65 -23.20 13.02
C ASP A 8 -30.43 -22.53 13.65
N LEU A 9 -29.50 -22.00 12.79
CA LEU A 9 -28.36 -21.23 13.26
C LEU A 9 -28.80 -19.89 13.85
N ALA A 10 -29.75 -19.22 13.22
CA ALA A 10 -30.30 -17.96 13.75
C ALA A 10 -30.91 -18.16 15.14
N GLU A 11 -31.71 -19.22 15.34
CA GLU A 11 -32.27 -19.58 16.63
C GLU A 11 -31.21 -19.94 17.68
N ARG A 12 -30.28 -20.84 17.31
CA ARG A 12 -29.18 -21.30 18.19
C ARG A 12 -28.32 -20.18 18.73
N PHE A 13 -28.03 -19.18 17.90
CA PHE A 13 -27.14 -18.05 18.23
C PHE A 13 -27.87 -16.74 18.49
N ASN A 14 -29.21 -16.79 18.65
CA ASN A 14 -30.06 -15.62 18.88
C ASN A 14 -29.81 -14.48 17.89
N LEU A 15 -29.66 -14.81 16.58
CA LEU A 15 -29.45 -13.87 15.51
C LEU A 15 -30.78 -13.44 14.89
N ASN A 16 -30.78 -12.29 14.24
CA ASN A 16 -31.94 -11.87 13.45
C ASN A 16 -32.15 -12.87 12.29
N LYS A 17 -33.36 -13.47 12.24
CA LYS A 17 -33.76 -14.47 11.23
C LYS A 17 -33.68 -13.92 9.79
N LYS A 18 -33.67 -12.58 9.60
CA LYS A 18 -33.52 -11.90 8.31
C LYS A 18 -32.05 -11.49 8.03
N LEU A 19 -31.08 -11.95 8.84
CA LEU A 19 -29.67 -11.64 8.64
C LEU A 19 -29.22 -12.13 7.27
N MET A 20 -28.64 -11.20 6.49
CA MET A 20 -28.11 -11.51 5.18
C MET A 20 -26.62 -11.84 5.26
N LEU A 21 -26.21 -12.86 4.56
CA LEU A 21 -24.81 -13.26 4.40
C LEU A 21 -24.25 -12.62 3.13
N ILE A 22 -23.20 -11.84 3.31
CA ILE A 22 -22.51 -11.15 2.22
C ILE A 22 -21.14 -11.78 2.03
N SER A 23 -20.77 -12.07 0.78
CA SER A 23 -19.43 -12.49 0.45
C SER A 23 -18.44 -11.37 0.82
N GLY A 24 -17.43 -11.70 1.61
CA GLY A 24 -16.33 -10.80 1.93
C GLY A 24 -15.36 -10.63 0.76
N THR A 25 -14.28 -9.96 1.05
CA THR A 25 -13.13 -9.80 0.16
C THR A 25 -11.83 -9.90 0.98
N THR A 26 -10.66 -9.87 0.33
CA THR A 26 -9.39 -9.84 1.05
C THR A 26 -9.21 -8.51 1.80
N ASP A 27 -8.40 -8.50 2.85
CA ASP A 27 -8.05 -7.30 3.62
C ASP A 27 -7.50 -6.17 2.74
N SER A 28 -6.67 -6.51 1.76
CA SER A 28 -6.12 -5.58 0.77
C SER A 28 -7.21 -4.90 -0.08
N ASN A 29 -8.24 -5.64 -0.50
CA ASN A 29 -9.36 -5.09 -1.26
C ASN A 29 -10.33 -4.32 -0.36
N ALA A 30 -10.58 -4.81 0.85
CA ALA A 30 -11.36 -4.08 1.85
C ALA A 30 -10.70 -2.72 2.20
N GLY A 31 -9.36 -2.69 2.31
CA GLY A 31 -8.60 -1.45 2.48
C GLY A 31 -8.78 -0.47 1.33
N LEU A 32 -8.82 -0.95 0.09
CA LEU A 32 -9.09 -0.15 -1.10
C LEU A 32 -10.50 0.46 -1.05
N ILE A 33 -11.51 -0.34 -0.71
CA ILE A 33 -12.89 0.13 -0.54
C ILE A 33 -12.98 1.17 0.58
N ALA A 34 -12.31 0.91 1.72
CA ALA A 34 -12.27 1.84 2.85
C ALA A 34 -11.65 3.18 2.48
N ALA A 35 -10.61 3.17 1.63
CA ALA A 35 -9.95 4.37 1.15
C ALA A 35 -10.82 5.23 0.23
N GLY A 36 -11.87 4.65 -0.37
CA GLY A 36 -12.74 5.35 -1.30
C GLY A 36 -11.98 5.76 -2.56
N LEU A 37 -11.18 4.84 -3.12
CA LEU A 37 -10.35 5.10 -4.29
C LEU A 37 -11.20 5.54 -5.48
N GLY A 38 -10.90 6.71 -6.03
CA GLY A 38 -11.48 7.20 -7.28
C GLY A 38 -10.67 6.77 -8.50
N LYS A 39 -11.26 6.84 -9.70
CA LYS A 39 -10.60 6.47 -10.97
C LYS A 39 -9.32 7.26 -11.26
N GLU A 40 -9.27 8.51 -10.82
CA GLU A 40 -8.11 9.38 -11.02
C GLU A 40 -7.08 9.28 -9.89
N ASP A 41 -7.37 8.50 -8.85
CA ASP A 41 -6.52 8.37 -7.68
C ASP A 41 -5.62 7.12 -7.78
N GLY A 42 -4.51 7.16 -7.05
CA GLY A 42 -3.68 5.99 -6.77
C GLY A 42 -3.83 5.54 -5.31
N LEU A 43 -3.60 4.27 -5.05
CA LEU A 43 -3.53 3.71 -3.70
C LEU A 43 -2.17 3.08 -3.49
N THR A 44 -1.44 3.53 -2.45
CA THR A 44 -0.26 2.81 -1.94
C THR A 44 -0.58 2.15 -0.60
N VAL A 45 -0.30 0.86 -0.51
CA VAL A 45 -0.30 0.12 0.77
C VAL A 45 1.14 0.06 1.28
N LEU A 46 1.42 0.72 2.40
CA LEU A 46 2.70 0.67 3.11
C LEU A 46 2.62 -0.35 4.25
N GLY A 47 2.76 -1.62 3.89
CA GLY A 47 2.85 -2.74 4.82
C GLY A 47 4.27 -3.31 4.87
N THR A 48 4.41 -4.58 5.22
CA THR A 48 5.69 -5.32 5.12
C THR A 48 6.30 -5.17 3.72
N THR A 49 5.44 -5.08 2.69
CA THR A 49 5.76 -4.77 1.30
C THR A 49 5.04 -3.50 0.85
N ILE A 50 5.56 -2.85 -0.19
CA ILE A 50 4.89 -1.74 -0.88
C ILE A 50 4.02 -2.32 -1.98
N VAL A 51 2.73 -1.96 -1.99
CA VAL A 51 1.81 -2.31 -3.07
C VAL A 51 1.21 -1.03 -3.63
N VAL A 52 1.28 -0.86 -4.95
CA VAL A 52 0.61 0.25 -5.65
C VAL A 52 -0.57 -0.28 -6.44
N LYS A 53 -1.70 0.43 -6.41
CA LYS A 53 -2.95 0.02 -7.08
C LYS A 53 -3.64 1.22 -7.70
N LYS A 54 -4.34 0.97 -8.81
CA LYS A 54 -5.14 1.97 -9.52
C LYS A 54 -6.38 1.33 -10.13
N ILE A 55 -7.48 2.09 -10.20
CA ILE A 55 -8.66 1.71 -11.00
C ILE A 55 -8.33 1.96 -12.48
N ILE A 56 -8.72 1.02 -13.34
CA ILE A 56 -8.53 1.05 -14.79
C ILE A 56 -9.84 0.67 -15.49
N ASP A 57 -9.98 1.06 -16.74
CA ASP A 57 -11.19 0.74 -17.51
C ASP A 57 -11.12 -0.66 -18.12
N ASP A 58 -9.94 -1.09 -18.57
CA ASP A 58 -9.74 -2.36 -19.26
C ASP A 58 -8.72 -3.27 -18.57
N PHE A 59 -8.79 -4.56 -18.85
CA PHE A 59 -7.88 -5.56 -18.31
C PHE A 59 -6.46 -5.37 -18.87
N VAL A 60 -5.47 -5.34 -18.00
CA VAL A 60 -4.04 -5.28 -18.34
C VAL A 60 -3.35 -6.57 -17.91
N LYS A 61 -2.62 -7.20 -18.84
CA LYS A 61 -1.77 -8.38 -18.59
C LYS A 61 -0.31 -7.99 -18.78
N GLU A 62 0.43 -7.95 -17.69
CA GLU A 62 1.86 -7.60 -17.70
C GLU A 62 2.57 -8.35 -16.56
N LYS A 63 3.85 -8.70 -16.77
CA LYS A 63 4.66 -9.39 -15.78
C LYS A 63 4.91 -8.53 -14.53
N GLY A 64 4.66 -9.10 -13.35
CA GLY A 64 4.76 -8.38 -12.08
C GLY A 64 3.53 -7.54 -11.75
N ILE A 65 2.53 -7.49 -12.62
CA ILE A 65 1.26 -6.80 -12.43
C ILE A 65 0.15 -7.82 -12.18
N THR A 66 -0.74 -7.47 -11.28
CA THR A 66 -2.00 -8.19 -11.04
C THR A 66 -3.17 -7.30 -11.45
N THR A 67 -4.09 -7.87 -12.22
CA THR A 67 -5.36 -7.20 -12.57
C THR A 67 -6.52 -8.09 -12.13
N HIS A 68 -7.45 -7.53 -11.38
CA HIS A 68 -8.62 -8.24 -10.86
C HIS A 68 -9.78 -7.27 -10.64
N ARG A 69 -11.00 -7.80 -10.48
CA ARG A 69 -12.18 -6.98 -10.21
C ARG A 69 -12.45 -6.81 -8.72
N VAL A 70 -12.82 -5.59 -8.33
CA VAL A 70 -13.31 -5.26 -6.99
C VAL A 70 -14.54 -4.36 -7.14
N SER A 71 -15.68 -4.79 -6.63
CA SER A 71 -16.95 -4.05 -6.71
C SER A 71 -17.33 -3.57 -8.13
N GLY A 72 -16.97 -4.35 -9.14
CA GLY A 72 -17.28 -4.04 -10.55
C GLY A 72 -16.16 -3.35 -11.30
N ASP A 73 -15.27 -2.64 -10.64
CA ASP A 73 -14.13 -1.96 -11.25
C ASP A 73 -12.94 -2.90 -11.46
N TRP A 74 -12.18 -2.70 -12.53
CA TRP A 74 -10.88 -3.31 -12.72
C TRP A 74 -9.82 -2.60 -11.86
N ILE A 75 -9.08 -3.36 -11.09
CA ILE A 75 -7.97 -2.87 -10.27
C ILE A 75 -6.67 -3.45 -10.82
N CYS A 76 -5.78 -2.57 -11.23
CA CYS A 76 -4.43 -2.92 -11.67
C CYS A 76 -3.43 -2.54 -10.57
N GLY A 77 -2.42 -3.37 -10.32
CA GLY A 77 -1.40 -3.05 -9.34
C GLY A 77 -0.22 -4.00 -9.33
N GLY A 78 0.83 -3.59 -8.63
CA GLY A 78 2.03 -4.38 -8.42
C GLY A 78 2.50 -4.33 -6.97
N ALA A 79 3.18 -5.38 -6.54
CA ALA A 79 3.70 -5.52 -5.19
C ALA A 79 5.22 -5.71 -5.22
N SER A 80 5.94 -4.76 -4.64
CA SER A 80 7.39 -4.84 -4.42
C SER A 80 7.74 -5.80 -3.28
N ASN A 81 8.96 -6.35 -3.31
CA ASN A 81 9.53 -7.05 -2.16
C ASN A 81 10.08 -6.09 -1.10
N ALA A 82 10.20 -4.80 -1.42
CA ALA A 82 10.54 -3.73 -0.47
C ALA A 82 9.32 -3.24 0.30
N GLY A 83 9.53 -2.70 1.50
CA GLY A 83 8.48 -2.11 2.32
C GLY A 83 8.90 -1.90 3.76
N CYS A 84 7.94 -1.76 4.69
CA CYS A 84 8.25 -1.55 6.10
C CYS A 84 9.03 -2.71 6.73
N GLY A 85 8.96 -3.92 6.17
CA GLY A 85 9.67 -5.09 6.69
C GLY A 85 11.19 -4.93 6.74
N ILE A 86 11.79 -4.09 5.88
CA ILE A 86 13.23 -3.81 5.96
C ILE A 86 13.55 -2.91 7.16
N LEU A 87 12.65 -2.00 7.54
CA LEU A 87 12.87 -1.09 8.66
C LEU A 87 12.96 -1.86 9.96
N SER A 88 12.09 -2.86 10.15
CA SER A 88 12.06 -3.72 11.36
C SER A 88 13.30 -4.60 11.54
N LYS A 89 14.17 -4.70 10.52
CA LYS A 89 15.48 -5.35 10.65
C LYS A 89 16.51 -4.50 11.38
N PHE A 90 16.29 -3.18 11.42
CA PHE A 90 17.25 -2.21 11.94
C PHE A 90 16.73 -1.45 13.14
N PHE A 91 15.41 -1.28 13.25
CA PHE A 91 14.76 -0.42 14.23
C PHE A 91 13.43 -1.01 14.73
N SER A 92 13.14 -0.86 16.01
CA SER A 92 11.81 -1.08 16.57
C SER A 92 10.84 0.03 16.13
N ASP A 93 9.55 -0.18 16.35
CA ASP A 93 8.52 0.84 16.02
C ASP A 93 8.72 2.13 16.84
N GLU A 94 9.15 2.00 18.11
CA GLU A 94 9.47 3.11 18.99
C GLU A 94 10.67 3.90 18.47
N GLU A 95 11.75 3.23 18.09
CA GLU A 95 12.94 3.88 17.51
C GLU A 95 12.61 4.58 16.20
N ILE A 96 11.83 3.96 15.31
CA ILE A 96 11.37 4.60 14.06
C ILE A 96 10.63 5.90 14.37
N LYS A 97 9.76 5.90 15.38
CA LYS A 97 8.99 7.07 15.78
C LYS A 97 9.88 8.20 16.32
N GLU A 98 10.84 7.88 17.18
CA GLU A 98 11.76 8.87 17.77
C GLU A 98 12.76 9.41 16.73
N LEU A 99 13.38 8.52 15.95
CA LEU A 99 14.33 8.91 14.90
C LEU A 99 13.66 9.74 13.81
N SER A 100 12.40 9.44 13.46
CA SER A 100 11.66 10.19 12.45
C SER A 100 11.49 11.67 12.84
N ARG A 101 11.36 12.00 14.13
CA ARG A 101 11.25 13.38 14.59
C ARG A 101 12.49 14.21 14.32
N GLN A 102 13.65 13.57 14.18
CA GLN A 102 14.93 14.20 13.92
C GLN A 102 15.18 14.40 12.41
N ILE A 103 14.36 13.79 11.55
CA ILE A 103 14.51 13.88 10.10
C ILE A 103 13.99 15.22 9.59
N ASN A 104 14.80 15.89 8.78
CA ASN A 104 14.35 17.02 7.97
C ASN A 104 13.98 16.50 6.55
N PRO A 105 12.70 16.36 6.23
CA PRO A 105 12.27 15.77 4.95
C PRO A 105 12.59 16.63 3.73
N SER A 106 12.93 17.92 3.94
CA SER A 106 13.33 18.81 2.84
C SER A 106 14.76 18.58 2.38
N LYS A 107 15.59 17.93 3.19
CA LYS A 107 16.98 17.59 2.82
C LYS A 107 17.02 16.23 2.11
N ASN A 108 18.08 15.98 1.36
CA ASN A 108 18.41 14.67 0.81
C ASN A 108 19.60 14.10 1.58
N THR A 109 19.65 12.77 1.72
CA THR A 109 20.74 12.10 2.44
C THR A 109 21.99 11.90 1.60
N SER A 110 21.91 12.04 0.29
CA SER A 110 22.96 11.67 -0.68
C SER A 110 23.37 10.19 -0.65
N LEU A 111 22.67 9.36 0.14
CA LEU A 111 22.86 7.91 0.15
C LEU A 111 21.95 7.26 -0.90
N ASN A 112 22.52 6.32 -1.64
CA ASN A 112 21.79 5.64 -2.71
C ASN A 112 21.46 4.20 -2.32
N LEU A 113 20.52 4.04 -1.38
CA LEU A 113 20.09 2.74 -0.88
C LEU A 113 19.03 2.11 -1.79
N LEU A 114 19.07 0.78 -1.87
CA LEU A 114 18.01 -0.06 -2.44
C LEU A 114 17.53 -1.03 -1.35
N PRO A 115 16.58 -0.62 -0.50
CA PRO A 115 16.21 -1.34 0.71
C PRO A 115 15.23 -2.48 0.43
N LEU A 116 15.71 -3.54 -0.22
CA LEU A 116 14.98 -4.78 -0.40
C LEU A 116 15.09 -5.66 0.85
N ASN A 117 14.04 -6.41 1.16
CA ASN A 117 14.03 -7.36 2.28
C ASN A 117 14.98 -8.55 2.06
N SER A 118 15.18 -8.94 0.80
CA SER A 118 16.05 -10.02 0.36
C SER A 118 16.43 -9.81 -1.10
N LYS A 119 17.33 -10.64 -1.62
CA LYS A 119 17.63 -10.71 -3.04
C LYS A 119 16.37 -10.93 -3.87
N GLY A 120 16.29 -10.23 -4.98
CA GLY A 120 15.21 -10.32 -5.96
C GLY A 120 14.09 -9.29 -5.76
N GLU A 121 13.62 -8.75 -6.88
CA GLU A 121 12.49 -7.84 -6.93
C GLU A 121 11.52 -8.27 -8.05
N ARG A 122 10.25 -8.43 -7.70
CA ARG A 122 9.20 -8.85 -8.65
C ARG A 122 8.52 -7.66 -9.33
N PHE A 123 8.45 -6.52 -8.65
CA PHE A 123 7.84 -5.28 -9.11
C PHE A 123 8.46 -4.10 -8.34
N PRO A 124 8.80 -2.98 -8.99
CA PRO A 124 8.60 -2.65 -10.41
C PRO A 124 9.66 -3.18 -11.36
N ILE A 125 10.78 -3.69 -10.85
CA ILE A 125 11.98 -3.98 -11.67
C ILE A 125 11.96 -5.39 -12.27
N ASN A 126 11.27 -6.34 -11.68
CA ASN A 126 11.20 -7.74 -12.10
C ASN A 126 12.58 -8.37 -12.41
N ASN A 127 13.44 -8.40 -11.40
CA ASN A 127 14.78 -8.98 -11.46
C ASN A 127 15.03 -9.88 -10.24
N SER A 128 15.05 -11.19 -10.45
CA SER A 128 15.28 -12.18 -9.38
C SER A 128 16.69 -12.14 -8.79
N ASN A 129 17.64 -11.53 -9.47
CA ASN A 129 19.03 -11.41 -9.04
C ASN A 129 19.39 -10.03 -8.47
N LEU A 130 18.41 -9.14 -8.33
CA LEU A 130 18.66 -7.80 -7.80
C LEU A 130 19.05 -7.88 -6.33
N GLU A 131 20.26 -7.44 -6.01
CA GLU A 131 20.76 -7.42 -4.64
C GLU A 131 20.31 -6.14 -3.90
N PRO A 132 19.98 -6.24 -2.60
CA PRO A 132 19.75 -5.06 -1.78
C PRO A 132 21.02 -4.22 -1.63
N ILE A 133 20.88 -2.90 -1.58
CA ILE A 133 21.96 -1.97 -1.26
C ILE A 133 21.58 -1.29 0.06
N LEU A 134 22.19 -1.74 1.15
CA LEU A 134 21.89 -1.30 2.52
C LEU A 134 23.03 -0.50 3.16
N GLY A 135 24.08 -0.22 2.42
CA GLY A 135 25.26 0.52 2.88
C GLY A 135 25.75 1.56 1.88
N PRO A 136 26.70 2.41 2.32
CA PRO A 136 27.26 2.45 3.67
C PRO A 136 26.26 2.92 4.73
N ARG A 137 26.29 2.33 5.93
CA ARG A 137 25.48 2.80 7.06
C ARG A 137 26.21 3.96 7.76
N PRO A 138 25.59 5.16 7.83
CA PRO A 138 26.14 6.28 8.55
C PRO A 138 26.09 6.05 10.07
N VAL A 139 26.90 6.79 10.83
CA VAL A 139 26.92 6.74 12.31
C VAL A 139 25.57 7.20 12.89
N SER A 140 24.91 8.18 12.27
CA SER A 140 23.60 8.68 12.69
C SER A 140 22.49 7.74 12.24
N ASP A 141 21.79 7.14 13.19
CA ASP A 141 20.64 6.28 12.92
C ASP A 141 19.46 7.05 12.30
N SER A 142 19.25 8.33 12.68
CA SER A 142 18.22 9.15 12.04
C SER A 142 18.53 9.43 10.55
N LEU A 143 19.82 9.63 10.22
CA LEU A 143 20.25 9.76 8.83
C LEU A 143 20.09 8.44 8.06
N TYR A 144 20.38 7.32 8.70
CA TYR A 144 20.19 6.01 8.08
C TYR A 144 18.72 5.70 7.83
N LEU A 145 17.84 5.96 8.81
CA LEU A 145 16.40 5.81 8.63
C LEU A 145 15.87 6.72 7.52
N HIS A 146 16.37 7.96 7.44
CA HIS A 146 16.03 8.88 6.36
C HIS A 146 16.39 8.31 4.99
N ALA A 147 17.61 7.77 4.85
CA ALA A 147 18.08 7.15 3.60
C ALA A 147 17.24 5.91 3.22
N LEU A 148 16.83 5.09 4.20
CA LEU A 148 15.91 3.98 3.96
C LEU A 148 14.55 4.48 3.46
N PHE A 149 13.98 5.53 4.05
CA PHE A 149 12.74 6.15 3.58
C PHE A 149 12.85 6.69 2.17
N GLU A 150 13.97 7.35 1.81
CA GLU A 150 14.22 7.81 0.45
C GLU A 150 14.33 6.63 -0.54
N GLY A 151 15.05 5.58 -0.18
CA GLY A 151 15.17 4.39 -1.01
C GLY A 151 13.84 3.71 -1.28
N LEU A 152 13.01 3.55 -0.24
CA LEU A 152 11.65 3.01 -0.37
C LEU A 152 10.75 3.91 -1.22
N ALA A 153 10.85 5.23 -1.08
CA ALA A 153 10.09 6.18 -1.89
C ALA A 153 10.50 6.14 -3.37
N LYS A 154 11.79 5.93 -3.67
CA LYS A 154 12.28 5.75 -5.05
C LYS A 154 11.76 4.45 -5.68
N ILE A 155 11.64 3.37 -4.91
CA ILE A 155 11.03 2.11 -5.38
C ILE A 155 9.53 2.34 -5.67
N GLU A 156 8.83 3.04 -4.79
CA GLU A 156 7.44 3.39 -4.99
C GLU A 156 7.22 4.27 -6.22
N LEU A 157 8.07 5.29 -6.43
CA LEU A 157 8.05 6.13 -7.63
C LEU A 157 8.15 5.28 -8.90
N LYS A 158 9.11 4.37 -8.98
CA LYS A 158 9.24 3.44 -10.12
C LYS A 158 7.99 2.58 -10.31
N GLY A 159 7.32 2.20 -9.21
CA GLY A 159 6.04 1.50 -9.27
C GLY A 159 4.94 2.34 -9.90
N TRP A 160 4.87 3.62 -9.56
CA TRP A 160 3.91 4.56 -10.14
C TRP A 160 4.23 4.90 -11.60
N GLU A 161 5.50 5.06 -11.95
CA GLU A 161 5.95 5.24 -13.34
C GLU A 161 5.51 4.05 -14.20
N LYS A 162 5.79 2.83 -13.76
CA LYS A 162 5.40 1.59 -14.45
C LYS A 162 3.88 1.48 -14.62
N LEU A 163 3.08 1.77 -13.59
CA LEU A 163 1.62 1.78 -13.70
C LEU A 163 1.11 2.88 -14.61
N SER A 164 1.71 4.07 -14.57
CA SER A 164 1.30 5.19 -15.42
C SER A 164 1.58 4.92 -16.89
N GLU A 165 2.71 4.30 -17.22
CA GLU A 165 3.03 3.84 -18.58
C GLU A 165 1.99 2.82 -19.08
N LEU A 166 1.66 1.82 -18.26
CA LEU A 166 0.73 0.76 -18.63
C LEU A 166 -0.73 1.23 -18.75
N THR A 167 -1.13 2.22 -17.98
CA THR A 167 -2.52 2.71 -17.93
C THR A 167 -2.74 4.02 -18.68
N GLY A 168 -1.67 4.61 -19.23
CA GLY A 168 -1.72 5.87 -19.95
C GLY A 168 -2.06 7.09 -19.07
N SER A 169 -2.05 6.96 -17.72
CA SER A 169 -2.45 8.07 -16.85
C SER A 169 -1.75 8.05 -15.49
N VAL A 170 -1.26 9.23 -15.08
CA VAL A 170 -0.67 9.49 -13.77
C VAL A 170 -1.77 9.78 -12.75
N PRO A 171 -1.73 9.24 -11.53
CA PRO A 171 -2.72 9.56 -10.51
C PRO A 171 -2.64 11.04 -10.09
N LYS A 172 -3.80 11.68 -9.87
CA LYS A 172 -3.87 13.06 -9.37
C LYS A 172 -3.46 13.19 -7.91
N LYS A 173 -3.69 12.14 -7.13
CA LYS A 173 -3.21 12.00 -5.73
C LYS A 173 -3.02 10.53 -5.41
N ILE A 174 -2.21 10.26 -4.40
CA ILE A 174 -1.98 8.91 -3.88
C ILE A 174 -2.57 8.81 -2.46
N ILE A 175 -3.55 7.93 -2.30
CA ILE A 175 -4.08 7.59 -0.98
C ILE A 175 -3.17 6.51 -0.39
N THR A 176 -2.74 6.67 0.85
CA THR A 176 -1.86 5.70 1.52
C THR A 176 -2.56 5.06 2.70
N ILE A 177 -2.51 3.73 2.77
CA ILE A 177 -2.96 2.90 3.88
C ILE A 177 -1.82 2.03 4.41
N GLY A 178 -2.04 1.34 5.53
CA GLY A 178 -1.04 0.48 6.17
C GLY A 178 -0.25 1.20 7.27
N GLY A 179 0.63 0.45 7.95
CA GLY A 179 1.38 0.96 9.12
C GLY A 179 2.26 2.17 8.80
N GLY A 180 2.96 2.14 7.67
CA GLY A 180 3.86 3.20 7.22
C GLY A 180 3.15 4.52 6.89
N SER A 181 1.83 4.50 6.61
CA SER A 181 1.04 5.71 6.33
C SER A 181 0.95 6.67 7.52
N LYS A 182 1.21 6.17 8.73
CA LYS A 182 1.14 6.95 9.97
C LYS A 182 2.36 7.85 10.20
N ASN A 183 3.46 7.67 9.45
CA ASN A 183 4.67 8.44 9.62
C ASN A 183 4.63 9.74 8.78
N PRO A 184 4.51 10.92 9.42
CA PRO A 184 4.36 12.20 8.70
C PRO A 184 5.64 12.63 7.97
N GLN A 185 6.82 12.28 8.49
CA GLN A 185 8.08 12.63 7.83
C GLN A 185 8.30 11.80 6.58
N TRP A 186 8.03 10.49 6.67
CA TRP A 186 8.11 9.62 5.48
C TRP A 186 7.09 10.05 4.42
N ARG A 187 5.88 10.46 4.79
CA ARG A 187 4.91 11.01 3.84
C ARG A 187 5.49 12.20 3.08
N LYS A 188 6.11 13.18 3.76
CA LYS A 188 6.72 14.35 3.12
C LYS A 188 7.89 13.98 2.20
N ILE A 189 8.72 13.00 2.61
CA ILE A 189 9.81 12.49 1.75
C ILE A 189 9.23 11.87 0.48
N ARG A 190 8.17 11.07 0.60
CA ARG A 190 7.48 10.46 -0.54
C ARG A 190 6.86 11.51 -1.46
N GLU A 191 6.15 12.50 -0.93
CA GLU A 191 5.59 13.63 -1.70
C GLU A 191 6.67 14.36 -2.51
N LYS A 192 7.82 14.60 -1.89
CA LYS A 192 8.96 15.26 -2.55
C LYS A 192 9.55 14.41 -3.69
N ILE A 193 9.71 13.10 -3.47
CA ILE A 193 10.34 12.20 -4.44
C ILE A 193 9.38 11.82 -5.57
N ILE A 194 8.12 11.52 -5.24
CA ILE A 194 7.12 11.06 -6.20
C ILE A 194 6.51 12.23 -6.97
N ASN A 195 6.52 13.42 -6.38
CA ASN A 195 5.95 14.65 -6.93
C ASN A 195 4.45 14.53 -7.26
N ILE A 196 3.72 13.78 -6.45
CA ILE A 196 2.26 13.63 -6.49
C ILE A 196 1.74 13.85 -5.07
N PRO A 197 0.63 14.59 -4.85
CA PRO A 197 0.04 14.77 -3.52
C PRO A 197 -0.26 13.43 -2.84
N ILE A 198 0.15 13.28 -1.58
CA ILE A 198 -0.04 12.06 -0.79
C ILE A 198 -0.93 12.33 0.41
N VAL A 199 -2.02 11.57 0.53
CA VAL A 199 -2.95 11.65 1.67
C VAL A 199 -2.98 10.32 2.42
N SER A 200 -2.98 10.37 3.75
CA SER A 200 -3.11 9.17 4.59
C SER A 200 -4.58 8.87 4.86
N CYS A 201 -4.98 7.61 4.69
CA CYS A 201 -6.30 7.15 5.08
C CYS A 201 -6.19 6.32 6.38
N ASN A 202 -6.93 6.74 7.40
CA ASN A 202 -6.96 6.07 8.71
C ASN A 202 -8.13 5.09 8.87
N LYS A 203 -8.94 4.88 7.82
CA LYS A 203 -10.05 3.93 7.87
C LYS A 203 -9.49 2.49 7.86
N THR A 204 -10.12 1.63 8.65
CA THR A 204 -9.72 0.23 8.78
C THR A 204 -10.24 -0.62 7.63
N THR A 205 -9.65 -1.79 7.40
CA THR A 205 -10.16 -2.79 6.45
C THR A 205 -11.56 -3.27 6.84
N SER A 206 -11.86 -3.35 8.14
CA SER A 206 -13.20 -3.67 8.65
C SER A 206 -14.26 -2.66 8.21
N PHE A 207 -13.89 -1.36 8.13
CA PHE A 207 -14.79 -0.33 7.59
C PHE A 207 -15.08 -0.57 6.10
N GLY A 208 -14.08 -0.98 5.33
CA GLY A 208 -14.27 -1.35 3.91
C GLY A 208 -15.17 -2.57 3.73
N ALA A 209 -15.00 -3.58 4.58
CA ALA A 209 -15.87 -4.76 4.58
C ALA A 209 -17.33 -4.39 4.92
N ALA A 210 -17.55 -3.49 5.88
CA ALA A 210 -18.88 -2.98 6.22
C ALA A 210 -19.50 -2.20 5.05
N LEU A 211 -18.74 -1.35 4.37
CA LEU A 211 -19.20 -0.65 3.16
C LEU A 211 -19.60 -1.63 2.05
N LEU A 212 -18.82 -2.70 1.84
CA LEU A 212 -19.14 -3.74 0.87
C LEU A 212 -20.49 -4.39 1.20
N ALA A 213 -20.75 -4.71 2.47
CA ALA A 213 -22.00 -5.28 2.92
C ALA A 213 -23.19 -4.33 2.72
N ILE A 214 -23.04 -3.05 3.05
CA ILE A 214 -24.09 -2.03 2.86
C ILE A 214 -24.42 -1.86 1.38
N ASN A 215 -23.41 -1.78 0.51
CA ASN A 215 -23.59 -1.54 -0.93
C ASN A 215 -24.12 -2.78 -1.69
N SER A 216 -23.99 -3.98 -1.13
CA SER A 216 -24.51 -5.19 -1.76
C SER A 216 -26.05 -5.32 -1.67
N ASN A 217 -26.71 -4.45 -0.92
CA ASN A 217 -28.18 -4.37 -0.79
C ASN A 217 -28.80 -3.30 -1.71
N LYS A 218 -27.98 -2.60 -2.51
CA LYS A 218 -28.43 -1.68 -3.56
C LYS A 218 -28.35 -2.36 -4.92
#